data_4bc78d0f1da7ac9b642f06dddc83015a
#
_entry.id   4bc78d0f1da7ac9b642f06dddc83015a
#
_cell.length_a   1.000
_cell.length_b   1.000
_cell.length_c   1.000
_cell.angle_alpha   90.00
_cell.angle_beta   90.00
_cell.angle_gamma   90.00
#
_symmetry.space_group_name_H-M   'P 1'
#
loop_
_entity.id
_entity.type
_entity.pdbx_description
1 polymer ?
#
loop_
_entity_poly.entity_id
_entity_poly.type
_entity_poly.pdbx_seq_one_letter_code
_entity_poly.pdbx_strand_id
1 'polypeptide(L)'
;IKDIDGYVYESDGSIKVDKHGIPMKTGKPDGKLDDADKVIYGSADPGYLFGFNNTLRWKNFDLNVYFYGQFDKLSAGSYKKQWLSNNVNDLRRGYNQPTSISDLWSSSNPNGTLPGYFQTESAYGVGDYYYEKTWFIRCRNITLGYNIPIKTSKHILSNVRVYFDVNNPFTITPYTGLDPETDISSSESAPSQLQWAYPNVRTYSFGLDITF
;
A
#
# COMPACT_ATOMS: atom_id res chain seq x y z
N ILE A 1 20.76 -2.94 5.27
CA ILE A 1 21.49 -1.65 5.21
C ILE A 1 22.85 -1.99 4.62
N LYS A 2 23.31 -1.19 3.70
CA LYS A 2 24.58 -1.36 3.01
C LYS A 2 25.38 -0.09 3.21
N ASP A 3 26.65 -0.23 3.60
CA ASP A 3 27.61 0.85 3.59
C ASP A 3 27.92 1.20 2.13
N ILE A 4 27.53 2.39 1.70
CA ILE A 4 27.66 2.87 0.31
C ILE A 4 28.41 4.18 0.23
N ASP A 5 28.49 4.95 1.34
CA ASP A 5 29.04 6.29 1.34
C ASP A 5 29.60 6.66 2.73
N GLY A 6 30.42 7.69 2.79
CA GLY A 6 30.95 8.26 4.01
C GLY A 6 30.94 9.79 3.94
N TYR A 7 31.13 10.46 5.07
CA TYR A 7 31.25 11.92 5.09
C TYR A 7 32.68 12.39 4.80
N VAL A 8 32.77 13.56 4.14
CA VAL A 8 34.03 14.29 4.07
C VAL A 8 34.19 15.13 5.34
N TYR A 9 35.34 15.02 6.01
CA TYR A 9 35.61 15.77 7.23
C TYR A 9 36.61 16.89 6.99
N GLU A 10 36.44 18.00 7.74
CA GLU A 10 37.43 19.06 7.85
C GLU A 10 38.57 18.66 8.80
N SER A 11 39.61 19.44 8.84
CA SER A 11 40.82 19.18 9.67
C SER A 11 40.53 19.17 11.18
N ASP A 12 39.43 19.80 11.61
CA ASP A 12 38.95 19.83 13.01
C ASP A 12 38.04 18.65 13.36
N GLY A 13 37.76 17.74 12.42
CA GLY A 13 36.90 16.59 12.60
C GLY A 13 35.39 16.86 12.41
N SER A 14 35.00 18.07 12.05
CA SER A 14 33.62 18.38 11.67
C SER A 14 33.29 17.88 10.28
N ILE A 15 31.98 17.61 10.03
CA ILE A 15 31.54 17.21 8.69
C ILE A 15 31.57 18.43 7.78
N LYS A 16 32.26 18.32 6.67
CA LYS A 16 32.32 19.33 5.63
C LYS A 16 30.95 19.49 4.95
N VAL A 17 30.51 20.74 4.82
CA VAL A 17 29.26 21.07 4.14
C VAL A 17 29.52 21.88 2.88
N ASP A 18 28.60 21.80 1.93
CA ASP A 18 28.62 22.63 0.73
C ASP A 18 28.12 24.06 1.03
N LYS A 19 28.07 24.91 -0.01
CA LYS A 19 27.59 26.31 0.09
C LYS A 19 26.12 26.44 0.53
N HIS A 20 25.35 25.33 0.56
CA HIS A 20 23.95 25.29 1.00
C HIS A 20 23.80 24.65 2.38
N GLY A 21 24.90 24.29 3.04
CA GLY A 21 24.89 23.62 4.34
C GLY A 21 24.62 22.11 4.26
N ILE A 22 24.72 21.52 3.08
CA ILE A 22 24.49 20.08 2.87
C ILE A 22 25.81 19.32 3.11
N PRO A 23 25.79 18.25 3.96
CA PRO A 23 26.96 17.39 4.18
C PRO A 23 27.53 16.84 2.88
N MET A 24 28.82 17.03 2.67
CA MET A 24 29.53 16.45 1.53
C MET A 24 29.85 14.99 1.78
N LYS A 25 29.61 14.17 0.76
CA LYS A 25 29.83 12.72 0.79
C LYS A 25 31.01 12.31 -0.08
N THR A 26 31.65 11.20 0.29
CA THR A 26 32.84 10.68 -0.40
C THR A 26 32.53 9.89 -1.67
N GLY A 27 31.29 9.35 -1.80
CA GLY A 27 30.90 8.42 -2.86
C GLY A 27 31.50 7.03 -2.69
N LYS A 28 32.03 6.68 -1.52
CA LYS A 28 32.67 5.40 -1.24
C LYS A 28 32.37 4.91 0.19
N PRO A 29 32.21 3.58 0.39
CA PRO A 29 32.06 2.99 1.70
C PRO A 29 33.19 3.40 2.65
N ASP A 30 32.89 3.69 3.89
CA ASP A 30 33.85 4.09 4.92
C ASP A 30 33.95 3.09 6.10
N GLY A 31 33.21 1.97 6.03
CA GLY A 31 33.19 0.91 7.04
C GLY A 31 32.24 1.19 8.21
N LYS A 32 31.44 2.26 8.13
CA LYS A 32 30.42 2.61 9.13
C LYS A 32 29.04 2.61 8.49
N LEU A 33 28.03 2.37 9.30
CA LEU A 33 26.64 2.49 8.91
C LEU A 33 26.04 3.71 9.60
N ASP A 34 25.93 4.81 8.88
CA ASP A 34 25.43 6.06 9.43
C ASP A 34 24.49 6.82 8.45
N ASP A 35 24.26 8.10 8.72
CA ASP A 35 23.38 8.92 7.90
C ASP A 35 23.94 9.20 6.49
N ALA A 36 25.23 8.99 6.25
CA ALA A 36 25.81 9.08 4.92
C ALA A 36 25.26 8.01 3.98
N ASP A 37 24.92 6.84 4.51
CA ASP A 37 24.38 5.71 3.75
C ASP A 37 22.88 5.84 3.41
N LYS A 38 22.22 6.86 3.93
CA LYS A 38 20.81 7.10 3.62
C LYS A 38 20.64 7.58 2.19
N VAL A 39 19.74 6.92 1.47
CA VAL A 39 19.36 7.25 0.10
C VAL A 39 17.87 7.55 0.02
N ILE A 40 17.47 8.36 -0.96
CA ILE A 40 16.05 8.52 -1.30
C ILE A 40 15.61 7.22 -1.98
N TYR A 41 14.76 6.46 -1.31
CA TYR A 41 14.32 5.16 -1.79
C TYR A 41 13.08 5.24 -2.70
N GLY A 42 12.24 6.26 -2.51
CA GLY A 42 11.04 6.52 -3.31
C GLY A 42 10.13 7.54 -2.65
N SER A 43 8.92 7.66 -3.14
CA SER A 43 7.90 8.59 -2.64
C SER A 43 6.74 7.86 -1.98
N ALA A 44 6.18 8.46 -0.93
CA ALA A 44 4.92 8.05 -0.32
C ALA A 44 3.71 8.51 -1.15
N ASP A 45 3.88 9.57 -1.96
CA ASP A 45 2.87 10.01 -2.89
C ASP A 45 2.95 9.22 -4.20
N PRO A 46 1.81 8.89 -4.81
CA PRO A 46 1.79 8.21 -6.09
C PRO A 46 2.35 9.10 -7.21
N GLY A 47 3.27 8.57 -8.03
CA GLY A 47 3.77 9.26 -9.21
C GLY A 47 2.72 9.38 -10.32
N TYR A 48 1.80 8.41 -10.40
CA TYR A 48 0.76 8.37 -11.42
C TYR A 48 -0.57 7.91 -10.84
N LEU A 49 -1.65 8.58 -11.27
CA LEU A 49 -3.03 8.21 -11.00
C LEU A 49 -3.73 7.91 -12.33
N PHE A 50 -4.56 6.90 -12.35
CA PHE A 50 -5.37 6.64 -13.52
C PHE A 50 -6.80 6.30 -13.13
N GLY A 51 -7.76 6.70 -14.00
CA GLY A 51 -9.15 6.30 -13.92
C GLY A 51 -9.65 5.92 -15.29
N PHE A 52 -10.37 4.81 -15.38
CA PHE A 52 -10.99 4.33 -16.61
C PHE A 52 -12.43 3.94 -16.35
N ASN A 53 -13.36 4.68 -16.96
CA ASN A 53 -14.78 4.36 -16.91
C ASN A 53 -15.27 3.96 -18.30
N ASN A 54 -15.90 2.81 -18.40
CA ASN A 54 -16.46 2.31 -19.65
C ASN A 54 -17.94 2.00 -19.45
N THR A 55 -18.77 2.54 -20.35
CA THR A 55 -20.21 2.27 -20.39
C THR A 55 -20.56 1.66 -21.74
N LEU A 56 -21.02 0.44 -21.71
CA LEU A 56 -21.50 -0.30 -22.88
C LEU A 56 -23.02 -0.38 -22.85
N ARG A 57 -23.66 -0.15 -23.99
CA ARG A 57 -25.11 -0.32 -24.15
C ARG A 57 -25.38 -1.24 -25.32
N TRP A 58 -26.20 -2.25 -25.06
CA TRP A 58 -26.62 -3.17 -26.08
C TRP A 58 -28.10 -3.52 -25.92
N LYS A 59 -28.91 -3.09 -26.84
CA LYS A 59 -30.38 -3.20 -26.73
C LYS A 59 -30.87 -2.59 -25.41
N ASN A 60 -31.45 -3.41 -24.56
CA ASN A 60 -31.98 -2.99 -23.25
C ASN A 60 -30.97 -3.15 -22.09
N PHE A 61 -29.78 -3.70 -22.36
CA PHE A 61 -28.75 -3.85 -21.37
C PHE A 61 -27.83 -2.64 -21.35
N ASP A 62 -27.41 -2.26 -20.15
CA ASP A 62 -26.32 -1.33 -19.91
C ASP A 62 -25.33 -1.95 -18.92
N LEU A 63 -24.05 -1.82 -19.23
CA LEU A 63 -22.94 -2.25 -18.39
C LEU A 63 -22.03 -1.06 -18.16
N ASN A 64 -21.80 -0.72 -16.90
CA ASN A 64 -20.78 0.23 -16.49
C ASN A 64 -19.67 -0.50 -15.74
N VAL A 65 -18.41 -0.19 -16.07
CA VAL A 65 -17.24 -0.72 -15.37
C VAL A 65 -16.28 0.41 -15.12
N TYR A 66 -15.91 0.60 -13.87
CA TYR A 66 -14.97 1.63 -13.45
C TYR A 66 -13.73 1.03 -12.79
N PHE A 67 -12.58 1.35 -13.38
CA PHE A 67 -11.27 1.05 -12.83
C PHE A 67 -10.58 2.32 -12.33
N TYR A 68 -9.84 2.15 -11.26
CA TYR A 68 -9.01 3.19 -10.68
C TYR A 68 -7.69 2.58 -10.22
N GLY A 69 -6.61 3.34 -10.32
CA GLY A 69 -5.31 2.86 -9.88
C GLY A 69 -4.33 3.97 -9.54
N GLN A 70 -3.34 3.58 -8.75
CA GLN A 70 -2.19 4.40 -8.36
C GLN A 70 -0.92 3.62 -8.65
N PHE A 71 0.10 4.32 -9.14
CA PHE A 71 1.39 3.72 -9.46
C PHE A 71 2.52 4.55 -8.88
N ASP A 72 3.71 3.91 -8.78
CA ASP A 72 4.94 4.52 -8.29
C ASP A 72 4.76 5.11 -6.88
N LYS A 73 4.20 4.30 -6.00
CA LYS A 73 3.99 4.63 -4.58
C LYS A 73 4.72 3.61 -3.71
N LEU A 74 5.42 4.10 -2.70
CA LEU A 74 5.99 3.31 -1.62
C LEU A 74 5.26 3.61 -0.32
N SER A 75 5.08 2.58 0.49
CA SER A 75 4.61 2.72 1.86
C SER A 75 5.62 2.12 2.81
N ALA A 76 5.82 2.75 3.96
CA ALA A 76 6.47 2.09 5.07
C ALA A 76 5.54 0.95 5.51
N GLY A 77 5.91 -0.28 5.17
CA GLY A 77 5.11 -1.49 5.39
C GLY A 77 4.89 -1.74 6.87
N SER A 78 3.98 -0.97 7.47
CA SER A 78 3.65 -1.09 8.88
C SER A 78 3.04 -2.46 9.20
N TYR A 79 2.38 -3.10 8.23
CA TYR A 79 1.94 -4.48 8.37
C TYR A 79 3.13 -5.42 8.54
N LYS A 80 4.16 -5.35 7.70
CA LYS A 80 5.41 -6.10 7.88
C LYS A 80 6.08 -5.75 9.19
N LYS A 81 6.19 -4.47 9.51
CA LYS A 81 6.81 -4.03 10.76
C LYS A 81 6.10 -4.59 11.98
N GLN A 82 4.79 -4.67 11.96
CA GLN A 82 4.01 -5.07 13.11
C GLN A 82 3.83 -6.58 13.24
N TRP A 83 3.61 -7.27 12.13
CA TRP A 83 3.29 -8.69 12.15
C TRP A 83 4.46 -9.60 11.83
N LEU A 84 5.49 -9.07 11.17
CA LEU A 84 6.69 -9.82 10.81
C LEU A 84 7.92 -9.38 11.59
N SER A 85 7.90 -8.19 12.20
CA SER A 85 8.95 -7.83 13.15
C SER A 85 8.65 -8.53 14.46
N ASN A 86 9.62 -9.29 14.91
CA ASN A 86 9.56 -9.99 16.17
C ASN A 86 9.49 -9.01 17.32
N ASN A 87 8.31 -8.72 17.74
CA ASN A 87 8.16 -8.02 18.99
C ASN A 87 8.38 -9.04 20.12
N VAL A 88 9.58 -9.08 20.67
CA VAL A 88 9.95 -9.92 21.82
C VAL A 88 8.95 -9.73 22.97
N ASN A 89 8.39 -8.54 23.11
CA ASN A 89 7.39 -8.26 24.14
C ASN A 89 6.08 -9.00 23.88
N ASP A 90 5.64 -9.12 22.65
CA ASP A 90 4.40 -9.83 22.31
C ASP A 90 4.54 -11.33 22.50
N LEU A 91 5.73 -11.88 22.21
CA LEU A 91 6.04 -13.27 22.54
C LEU A 91 6.05 -13.55 24.03
N ARG A 92 6.67 -12.66 24.81
CA ARG A 92 6.68 -12.79 26.29
C ARG A 92 5.28 -12.70 26.90
N ARG A 93 4.37 -11.97 26.23
CA ARG A 93 2.96 -11.85 26.64
C ARG A 93 2.09 -13.01 26.17
N GLY A 94 2.64 -13.94 25.37
CA GLY A 94 1.91 -15.08 24.85
C GLY A 94 0.89 -14.73 23.78
N TYR A 95 1.06 -13.63 23.05
CA TYR A 95 0.19 -13.28 21.94
C TYR A 95 0.39 -14.23 20.75
N ASN A 96 -0.68 -14.47 20.03
CA ASN A 96 -0.61 -15.25 18.80
C ASN A 96 0.34 -14.58 17.80
N GLN A 97 1.16 -15.39 17.17
CA GLN A 97 2.14 -14.97 16.19
C GLN A 97 1.73 -15.46 14.80
N PRO A 98 2.13 -14.75 13.72
CA PRO A 98 1.94 -15.24 12.37
C PRO A 98 2.79 -16.49 12.12
N THR A 99 2.35 -17.36 11.22
CA THR A 99 3.07 -18.60 10.86
C THR A 99 4.48 -18.35 10.33
N SER A 100 4.73 -17.15 9.76
CA SER A 100 6.04 -16.71 9.30
C SER A 100 7.11 -16.65 10.39
N ILE A 101 6.72 -16.72 11.68
CA ILE A 101 7.67 -16.77 12.80
C ILE A 101 8.60 -17.99 12.72
N SER A 102 8.18 -19.07 12.06
CA SER A 102 9.02 -20.23 11.82
C SER A 102 10.21 -19.97 10.89
N ASP A 103 10.16 -18.86 10.13
CA ASP A 103 11.22 -18.44 9.20
C ASP A 103 12.18 -17.42 9.79
N LEU A 104 12.17 -17.30 11.12
CA LEU A 104 13.12 -16.44 11.83
C LEU A 104 14.54 -16.98 11.74
N TRP A 105 15.47 -16.06 11.51
CA TRP A 105 16.88 -16.43 11.63
C TRP A 105 17.23 -16.78 13.09
N SER A 106 17.88 -17.91 13.26
CA SER A 106 18.45 -18.34 14.54
C SER A 106 19.65 -19.24 14.29
N SER A 107 20.42 -19.56 15.33
CA SER A 107 21.52 -20.53 15.22
C SER A 107 21.01 -21.92 14.82
N SER A 108 19.77 -22.26 15.12
CA SER A 108 19.09 -23.50 14.70
C SER A 108 18.40 -23.38 13.33
N ASN A 109 18.17 -22.17 12.83
CA ASN A 109 17.62 -21.89 11.51
C ASN A 109 18.42 -20.79 10.80
N PRO A 110 19.67 -21.09 10.37
CA PRO A 110 20.55 -20.09 9.77
C PRO A 110 20.10 -19.61 8.38
N ASN A 111 19.17 -20.31 7.74
CA ASN A 111 18.57 -19.95 6.45
C ASN A 111 17.28 -19.14 6.60
N GLY A 112 16.86 -18.82 7.81
CA GLY A 112 15.69 -17.97 8.05
C GLY A 112 15.83 -16.62 7.37
N THR A 113 14.78 -16.19 6.68
CA THR A 113 14.76 -14.93 5.92
C THR A 113 14.30 -13.74 6.77
N LEU A 114 13.65 -14.03 7.90
CA LEU A 114 13.22 -13.00 8.84
C LEU A 114 14.28 -12.72 9.90
N PRO A 115 14.36 -11.49 10.39
CA PRO A 115 15.29 -11.14 11.45
C PRO A 115 15.12 -11.95 12.73
N GLY A 116 16.21 -12.23 13.44
CA GLY A 116 16.19 -13.01 14.67
C GLY A 116 15.53 -12.29 15.86
N TYR A 117 15.16 -13.05 16.86
CA TYR A 117 14.39 -12.64 18.05
C TYR A 117 14.96 -11.49 18.88
N PHE A 118 16.26 -11.32 18.89
CA PHE A 118 16.94 -10.40 19.80
C PHE A 118 17.34 -9.08 19.14
N GLN A 119 16.86 -8.84 17.93
CA GLN A 119 17.15 -7.61 17.25
C GLN A 119 16.18 -6.52 17.73
N THR A 120 16.70 -5.42 18.20
CA THR A 120 15.89 -4.29 18.65
C THR A 120 15.25 -3.58 17.48
N GLU A 121 14.06 -3.01 17.66
CA GLU A 121 13.34 -2.26 16.61
C GLU A 121 14.20 -1.20 15.91
N SER A 122 15.16 -0.62 16.63
CA SER A 122 16.07 0.40 16.08
C SER A 122 16.97 -0.12 14.96
N ALA A 123 17.32 -1.41 14.96
CA ALA A 123 18.14 -2.00 13.91
C ALA A 123 17.38 -2.17 12.58
N TYR A 124 16.05 -2.24 12.62
CA TYR A 124 15.19 -2.43 11.44
C TYR A 124 14.41 -1.18 11.04
N GLY A 125 14.29 -0.20 11.95
CA GLY A 125 13.47 1.00 11.71
C GLY A 125 14.01 1.94 10.63
N VAL A 126 15.25 1.75 10.20
CA VAL A 126 15.95 2.61 9.23
C VAL A 126 16.27 1.92 7.90
N GLY A 127 15.94 0.64 7.73
CA GLY A 127 16.23 -0.11 6.51
C GLY A 127 15.07 -0.11 5.51
N ASP A 128 15.38 -0.44 4.26
CA ASP A 128 14.43 -0.61 3.17
C ASP A 128 13.54 -1.85 3.29
N TYR A 129 13.85 -2.74 4.24
CA TYR A 129 13.15 -4.02 4.44
C TYR A 129 11.63 -3.87 4.63
N TYR A 130 11.20 -2.81 5.32
CA TYR A 130 9.78 -2.58 5.60
C TYR A 130 9.06 -1.76 4.53
N TYR A 131 9.78 -1.20 3.56
CA TYR A 131 9.15 -0.47 2.48
C TYR A 131 8.60 -1.41 1.42
N GLU A 132 7.35 -1.20 1.03
CA GLU A 132 6.68 -1.99 0.00
C GLU A 132 6.13 -1.09 -1.09
N LYS A 133 6.16 -1.63 -2.31
CA LYS A 133 5.42 -1.02 -3.42
C LYS A 133 3.93 -1.22 -3.19
N THR A 134 3.19 -0.12 -3.16
CA THR A 134 1.75 -0.11 -2.90
C THR A 134 0.94 0.34 -4.11
N TRP A 135 1.49 0.15 -5.31
CA TRP A 135 0.69 0.37 -6.50
C TRP A 135 -0.46 -0.63 -6.57
N PHE A 136 -1.57 -0.20 -7.15
CA PHE A 136 -2.72 -1.07 -7.36
C PHE A 136 -3.55 -0.65 -8.56
N ILE A 137 -4.30 -1.61 -9.11
CA ILE A 137 -5.43 -1.41 -10.02
C ILE A 137 -6.64 -2.02 -9.35
N ARG A 138 -7.66 -1.22 -9.08
CA ARG A 138 -8.91 -1.66 -8.47
C ARG A 138 -10.06 -1.53 -9.45
N CYS A 139 -10.82 -2.60 -9.62
CA CYS A 139 -12.16 -2.48 -10.16
C CYS A 139 -13.04 -1.89 -9.05
N ARG A 140 -13.43 -0.63 -9.23
CA ARG A 140 -14.18 0.13 -8.22
C ARG A 140 -15.64 -0.23 -8.23
N ASN A 141 -16.17 -0.41 -9.44
CA ASN A 141 -17.59 -0.68 -9.65
C ASN A 141 -17.84 -1.46 -10.93
N ILE A 142 -18.78 -2.39 -10.87
CA ILE A 142 -19.40 -3.03 -12.02
C ILE A 142 -20.91 -2.97 -11.82
N THR A 143 -21.63 -2.27 -12.73
CA THR A 143 -23.09 -2.20 -12.71
C THR A 143 -23.63 -2.79 -14.01
N LEU A 144 -24.47 -3.82 -13.89
CA LEU A 144 -25.22 -4.39 -15.00
C LEU A 144 -26.69 -4.02 -14.85
N GLY A 145 -27.22 -3.23 -15.76
CA GLY A 145 -28.61 -2.80 -15.83
C GLY A 145 -29.38 -3.45 -16.96
N TYR A 146 -30.67 -3.61 -16.78
CA TYR A 146 -31.60 -4.04 -17.81
C TYR A 146 -32.87 -3.19 -17.79
N ASN A 147 -33.13 -2.48 -18.86
CA ASN A 147 -34.34 -1.69 -19.06
C ASN A 147 -35.45 -2.60 -19.60
N ILE A 148 -36.48 -2.82 -18.78
CA ILE A 148 -37.62 -3.67 -19.13
C ILE A 148 -38.45 -2.95 -20.20
N PRO A 149 -38.66 -3.54 -21.41
CA PRO A 149 -39.46 -2.91 -22.43
C PRO A 149 -40.93 -2.93 -22.05
N ILE A 150 -41.47 -1.77 -21.65
CA ILE A 150 -42.85 -1.65 -21.25
C ILE A 150 -43.71 -1.31 -22.47
N LYS A 151 -44.66 -2.19 -22.82
CA LYS A 151 -45.69 -1.94 -23.80
C LYS A 151 -47.01 -1.61 -23.08
N THR A 152 -47.10 -0.42 -22.50
CA THR A 152 -48.31 0.01 -21.83
C THR A 152 -49.02 1.11 -22.61
N SER A 153 -50.28 0.90 -22.92
CA SER A 153 -51.13 1.88 -23.60
C SER A 153 -51.70 2.98 -22.69
N LYS A 154 -51.40 2.95 -21.36
CA LYS A 154 -51.94 3.88 -20.36
C LYS A 154 -51.00 4.93 -19.83
N HIS A 155 -49.77 5.03 -20.34
CA HIS A 155 -48.74 6.04 -19.92
C HIS A 155 -48.50 6.21 -18.40
N ILE A 156 -48.79 5.18 -17.61
CA ILE A 156 -48.66 5.23 -16.15
C ILE A 156 -47.20 4.96 -15.75
N LEU A 157 -46.48 4.14 -16.51
CA LEU A 157 -45.06 3.83 -16.29
C LEU A 157 -44.28 4.20 -17.55
N SER A 158 -43.28 5.03 -17.41
CA SER A 158 -42.41 5.46 -18.51
C SER A 158 -41.14 4.62 -18.62
N ASN A 159 -40.60 4.14 -17.54
CA ASN A 159 -39.42 3.29 -17.53
C ASN A 159 -39.36 2.39 -16.30
N VAL A 160 -38.89 1.15 -16.46
CA VAL A 160 -38.54 0.24 -15.36
C VAL A 160 -37.18 -0.35 -15.65
N ARG A 161 -36.24 -0.11 -14.78
CA ARG A 161 -34.87 -0.65 -14.90
C ARG A 161 -34.53 -1.46 -13.65
N VAL A 162 -34.07 -2.67 -13.83
CA VAL A 162 -33.46 -3.48 -12.78
C VAL A 162 -31.94 -3.45 -12.95
N TYR A 163 -31.21 -3.44 -11.86
CA TYR A 163 -29.76 -3.46 -11.94
C TYR A 163 -29.13 -4.27 -10.81
N PHE A 164 -27.95 -4.79 -11.11
CA PHE A 164 -27.06 -5.43 -10.15
C PHE A 164 -25.75 -4.68 -10.13
N ASP A 165 -25.28 -4.33 -8.94
CA ASP A 165 -24.10 -3.54 -8.72
C ASP A 165 -23.12 -4.26 -7.79
N VAL A 166 -21.85 -4.23 -8.14
CA VAL A 166 -20.76 -4.77 -7.32
C VAL A 166 -19.73 -3.70 -7.13
N ASN A 167 -19.49 -3.31 -5.89
CA ASN A 167 -18.40 -2.40 -5.53
C ASN A 167 -17.19 -3.18 -5.03
N ASN A 168 -16.00 -2.74 -5.43
CA ASN A 168 -14.71 -3.31 -5.11
C ASN A 168 -14.62 -4.84 -5.35
N PRO A 169 -15.03 -5.35 -6.54
CA PRO A 169 -15.01 -6.80 -6.81
C PRO A 169 -13.62 -7.39 -6.69
N PHE A 170 -12.57 -6.69 -7.12
CA PHE A 170 -11.19 -7.14 -7.01
C PHE A 170 -10.17 -5.99 -7.08
N THR A 171 -8.99 -6.26 -6.53
CA THR A 171 -7.82 -5.38 -6.58
C THR A 171 -6.60 -6.19 -7.01
N ILE A 172 -5.80 -5.64 -7.91
CA ILE A 172 -4.52 -6.19 -8.36
C ILE A 172 -3.43 -5.33 -7.74
N THR A 173 -2.54 -5.92 -6.94
CA THR A 173 -1.47 -5.22 -6.22
C THR A 173 -0.37 -6.19 -5.81
N PRO A 174 0.89 -5.78 -5.74
CA PRO A 174 1.96 -6.55 -5.10
C PRO A 174 1.98 -6.37 -3.57
N TYR A 175 1.19 -5.45 -3.02
CA TYR A 175 1.17 -5.17 -1.59
C TYR A 175 0.73 -6.40 -0.79
N THR A 176 1.47 -6.72 0.27
CA THR A 176 1.22 -7.92 1.08
C THR A 176 0.27 -7.70 2.25
N GLY A 177 -0.09 -6.45 2.54
CA GLY A 177 -1.05 -6.09 3.59
C GLY A 177 -2.51 -6.21 3.14
N LEU A 178 -3.42 -5.69 3.98
CA LEU A 178 -4.85 -5.87 3.79
C LEU A 178 -5.40 -5.07 2.60
N ASP A 179 -5.00 -3.81 2.46
CA ASP A 179 -5.50 -2.94 1.39
C ASP A 179 -4.45 -1.85 1.05
N PRO A 180 -4.03 -1.74 -0.21
CA PRO A 180 -3.00 -0.78 -0.62
C PRO A 180 -3.49 0.67 -0.69
N GLU A 181 -4.81 0.91 -0.64
CA GLU A 181 -5.42 2.24 -0.74
C GLU A 181 -5.61 2.90 0.63
N THR A 182 -5.79 2.11 1.68
CA THR A 182 -6.03 2.65 3.02
C THR A 182 -4.77 3.29 3.58
N ASP A 183 -4.79 4.59 3.70
CA ASP A 183 -3.72 5.40 4.31
C ASP A 183 -4.24 6.02 5.61
N ILE A 184 -3.50 5.83 6.70
CA ILE A 184 -3.89 6.36 8.02
C ILE A 184 -3.00 7.54 8.42
N SER A 185 -2.05 7.96 7.61
CA SER A 185 -1.24 9.10 8.00
C SER A 185 -2.10 10.37 8.03
N SER A 186 -2.37 10.83 9.22
CA SER A 186 -3.00 12.12 9.47
C SER A 186 -2.01 13.29 9.36
N SER A 187 -0.79 13.04 8.97
CA SER A 187 0.30 14.03 8.91
C SER A 187 0.93 14.04 7.53
N GLU A 188 0.96 15.20 6.90
CA GLU A 188 1.66 15.44 5.62
C GLU A 188 3.17 15.11 5.69
N SER A 189 3.73 15.04 6.90
CA SER A 189 5.14 14.76 7.14
C SER A 189 5.47 13.30 7.43
N ALA A 190 4.47 12.43 7.58
CA ALA A 190 4.67 11.01 7.87
C ALA A 190 4.56 10.20 6.58
N PRO A 191 5.47 9.24 6.33
CA PRO A 191 5.27 8.28 5.25
C PRO A 191 3.95 7.54 5.46
N SER A 192 3.20 7.29 4.40
CA SER A 192 1.93 6.61 4.46
C SER A 192 2.07 5.30 5.25
N GLN A 193 1.33 5.19 6.34
CA GLN A 193 1.32 4.00 7.19
C GLN A 193 -0.01 3.28 6.98
N LEU A 194 0.04 2.15 6.29
CA LEU A 194 -1.12 1.29 6.07
C LEU A 194 -1.39 0.43 7.32
N GLN A 195 -1.71 1.09 8.44
CA GLN A 195 -1.83 0.47 9.75
C GLN A 195 -3.26 0.61 10.28
N TRP A 196 -3.88 -0.49 10.72
CA TRP A 196 -5.16 -0.51 11.42
C TRP A 196 -6.37 0.07 10.66
N ALA A 197 -6.20 0.43 9.38
CA ALA A 197 -7.33 0.89 8.58
C ALA A 197 -8.22 -0.29 8.20
N TYR A 198 -9.52 -0.04 8.26
CA TYR A 198 -10.48 -1.00 7.78
C TYR A 198 -10.37 -1.11 6.26
N PRO A 199 -10.15 -2.31 5.68
CA PRO A 199 -10.00 -2.47 4.25
C PRO A 199 -11.30 -2.15 3.51
N ASN A 200 -11.18 -1.71 2.27
CA ASN A 200 -12.34 -1.51 1.41
C ASN A 200 -13.10 -2.83 1.22
N VAL A 201 -14.36 -2.83 1.62
CA VAL A 201 -15.22 -4.02 1.54
C VAL A 201 -15.80 -4.21 0.15
N ARG A 202 -16.03 -5.46 -0.22
CA ARG A 202 -16.81 -5.81 -1.39
C ARG A 202 -18.29 -5.76 -1.04
N THR A 203 -19.09 -5.01 -1.80
CA THR A 203 -20.52 -4.93 -1.62
C THR A 203 -21.28 -5.34 -2.88
N TYR A 204 -22.42 -5.98 -2.68
CA TYR A 204 -23.32 -6.39 -3.74
C TYR A 204 -24.66 -5.71 -3.49
N SER A 205 -25.18 -5.04 -4.49
CA SER A 205 -26.47 -4.34 -4.41
C SER A 205 -27.36 -4.75 -5.57
N PHE A 206 -28.62 -4.89 -5.29
CA PHE A 206 -29.65 -5.09 -6.30
C PHE A 206 -30.66 -3.95 -6.21
N GLY A 207 -30.99 -3.34 -7.31
CA GLY A 207 -31.87 -2.19 -7.33
C GLY A 207 -32.90 -2.23 -8.44
N LEU A 208 -33.95 -1.43 -8.25
CA LEU A 208 -35.06 -1.25 -9.14
C LEU A 208 -35.36 0.25 -9.26
N ASP A 209 -35.25 0.78 -10.48
CA ASP A 209 -35.62 2.16 -10.83
C ASP A 209 -36.96 2.14 -11.56
N ILE A 210 -37.93 2.90 -11.09
CA ILE A 210 -39.25 3.03 -11.72
C ILE A 210 -39.52 4.51 -11.96
N THR A 211 -39.83 4.84 -13.20
CA THR A 211 -40.24 6.19 -13.60
C THR A 211 -41.70 6.16 -14.10
N PHE A 212 -42.48 7.06 -13.58
CA PHE A 212 -43.91 7.22 -13.87
C PHE A 212 -44.15 8.32 -14.92
#